data_8e44798a92b536dc52fb392451588fbb
#
_entry.id   8e44798a92b536dc52fb392451588fbb
#
_cell.length_a   1.000
_cell.length_b   1.000
_cell.length_c   1.000
_cell.angle_alpha   90.00
_cell.angle_beta   90.00
_cell.angle_gamma   90.00
#
_symmetry.space_group_name_H-M   'P 1'
#
loop_
_entity.id
_entity.type
_entity.pdbx_description
1 polymer ?
#
loop_
_entity_poly.entity_id
_entity_poly.type
_entity_poly.pdbx_seq_one_letter_code
_entity_poly.pdbx_strand_id
1 'polypeptide(L)'
;GVIADLAAARQPVIDERGRPETPPAPEGGLAVQLAGIVWTLINRQLLSRDTGGLDVTIVNDIPDGAGLGDEAARGVAFALALLGDGDDLDDAPVRARIAEVCHQAAEMFSPVPPLRARYTAALRGQYDSVSVIDYADGSVTQAPHPQSGDLEFYAITVEQARVDRSAEILRRRRFVEEACRAFGTESLRLLPDASQRVIEWLTAVHKVHGEENTPEIGDAAAWLAFEERETERGLRMARALRARRIDDIWHLIAQSQSGLTGPYGLLGSEAMVQLCIVRGALGARAASAGNVEAVIAGVETRRAPNFTQDLADDGLAVIRLGRGRVAGLADAGR
;
A
#
# COMPACT_ATOMS: atom_id res chain seq x y z
N GLY A 1 -16.01 10.98 22.86
CA GLY A 1 -15.38 9.99 23.73
C GLY A 1 -13.96 9.68 23.31
N VAL A 2 -13.34 8.69 23.92
CA VAL A 2 -11.89 8.38 23.79
C VAL A 2 -11.38 8.37 22.33
N ILE A 3 -12.11 7.76 21.40
CA ILE A 3 -11.65 7.69 20.00
C ILE A 3 -11.63 9.08 19.32
N ALA A 4 -12.56 9.97 19.67
CA ALA A 4 -12.57 11.33 19.15
C ALA A 4 -11.40 12.14 19.72
N ASP A 5 -11.02 11.91 20.97
CA ASP A 5 -9.87 12.54 21.60
C ASP A 5 -8.55 12.03 20.97
N LEU A 6 -8.47 10.73 20.67
CA LEU A 6 -7.34 10.16 19.91
C LEU A 6 -7.25 10.72 18.50
N ALA A 7 -8.38 10.90 17.81
CA ALA A 7 -8.42 11.52 16.50
C ALA A 7 -7.98 13.01 16.54
N ALA A 8 -8.41 13.74 17.56
CA ALA A 8 -7.97 15.12 17.77
C ALA A 8 -6.47 15.21 18.06
N ALA A 9 -5.92 14.27 18.82
CA ALA A 9 -4.51 14.19 19.12
C ALA A 9 -3.62 13.87 17.88
N ARG A 10 -4.21 13.35 16.80
CA ARG A 10 -3.53 13.11 15.52
C ARG A 10 -3.53 14.29 14.57
N GLN A 11 -4.23 15.36 14.90
CA GLN A 11 -4.19 16.57 14.05
C GLN A 11 -2.77 17.15 14.02
N PRO A 12 -2.30 17.60 12.84
CA PRO A 12 -1.00 18.23 12.74
C PRO A 12 -0.86 19.39 13.72
N VAL A 13 0.22 19.40 14.48
CA VAL A 13 0.62 20.50 15.32
C VAL A 13 1.75 21.28 14.66
N ILE A 14 1.80 22.59 14.89
CA ILE A 14 2.88 23.40 14.34
C ILE A 14 4.08 23.29 15.29
N ASP A 15 5.23 22.86 14.76
CA ASP A 15 6.48 22.78 15.50
C ASP A 15 7.05 24.18 15.81
N GLU A 16 8.09 24.27 16.62
CA GLU A 16 8.76 25.52 16.99
C GLU A 16 9.30 26.31 15.79
N ARG A 17 9.41 25.68 14.63
CA ARG A 17 9.89 26.26 13.37
C ARG A 17 8.76 26.62 12.41
N GLY A 18 7.50 26.51 12.86
CA GLY A 18 6.34 26.86 12.06
C GLY A 18 5.92 25.77 11.03
N ARG A 19 6.44 24.53 11.19
CA ARG A 19 6.10 23.41 10.26
C ARG A 19 5.03 22.51 10.88
N PRO A 20 4.11 21.99 10.08
CA PRO A 20 3.12 21.03 10.57
C PRO A 20 3.80 19.66 10.81
N GLU A 21 3.67 19.16 12.02
CA GLU A 21 4.10 17.82 12.41
C GLU A 21 2.88 16.99 12.83
N THR A 22 2.76 15.78 12.25
CA THR A 22 1.69 14.86 12.63
C THR A 22 2.19 13.96 13.76
N PRO A 23 1.54 13.98 14.93
CA PRO A 23 1.90 13.10 16.04
C PRO A 23 1.85 11.61 15.65
N PRO A 24 2.53 10.72 16.38
CA PRO A 24 2.49 9.29 16.11
C PRO A 24 1.07 8.72 16.24
N ALA A 25 0.84 7.56 15.60
CA ALA A 25 -0.44 6.87 15.73
C ALA A 25 -0.73 6.49 17.20
N PRO A 26 -2.00 6.52 17.62
CA PRO A 26 -2.34 6.20 19.00
C PRO A 26 -2.08 4.72 19.30
N GLU A 27 -1.68 4.44 20.52
CA GLU A 27 -1.55 3.08 21.01
C GLU A 27 -2.93 2.44 21.23
N GLY A 28 -3.00 1.11 21.13
CA GLY A 28 -4.24 0.35 21.39
C GLY A 28 -4.53 -0.72 20.34
N GLY A 29 -3.64 -0.88 19.37
CA GLY A 29 -3.66 -1.99 18.41
C GLY A 29 -4.96 -2.11 17.63
N LEU A 30 -5.43 -3.35 17.42
CA LEU A 30 -6.61 -3.64 16.61
C LEU A 30 -7.88 -2.92 17.10
N ALA A 31 -8.08 -2.83 18.42
CA ALA A 31 -9.27 -2.18 18.96
C ALA A 31 -9.37 -0.70 18.58
N VAL A 32 -8.24 0.02 18.62
CA VAL A 32 -8.18 1.42 18.21
C VAL A 32 -8.35 1.57 16.70
N GLN A 33 -7.77 0.68 15.90
CA GLN A 33 -7.95 0.68 14.44
C GLN A 33 -9.43 0.48 14.06
N LEU A 34 -10.12 -0.51 14.64
CA LEU A 34 -11.54 -0.76 14.39
C LEU A 34 -12.43 0.39 14.88
N ALA A 35 -12.17 0.91 16.08
CA ALA A 35 -12.87 2.09 16.59
C ALA A 35 -12.64 3.32 15.71
N GLY A 36 -11.45 3.46 15.13
CA GLY A 36 -11.13 4.49 14.14
C GLY A 36 -11.98 4.39 12.88
N ILE A 37 -12.22 3.17 12.39
CA ILE A 37 -13.12 2.95 11.24
C ILE A 37 -14.55 3.38 11.58
N VAL A 38 -15.08 2.97 12.75
CA VAL A 38 -16.42 3.40 13.20
C VAL A 38 -16.51 4.92 13.27
N TRP A 39 -15.54 5.56 13.91
CA TRP A 39 -15.47 7.02 14.03
C TRP A 39 -15.43 7.71 12.67
N THR A 40 -14.63 7.20 11.74
CA THR A 40 -14.50 7.77 10.39
C THR A 40 -15.80 7.60 9.59
N LEU A 41 -16.44 6.41 9.66
CA LEU A 41 -17.73 6.16 9.02
C LEU A 41 -18.83 7.10 9.53
N ILE A 42 -18.89 7.34 10.85
CA ILE A 42 -19.82 8.29 11.46
C ILE A 42 -19.56 9.72 10.96
N ASN A 43 -18.30 10.17 10.95
CA ASN A 43 -17.95 11.51 10.50
C ASN A 43 -18.20 11.74 9.01
N ARG A 44 -18.12 10.68 8.22
CA ARG A 44 -18.45 10.69 6.79
C ARG A 44 -19.94 10.44 6.51
N GLN A 45 -20.77 10.34 7.54
CA GLN A 45 -22.23 10.15 7.44
C GLN A 45 -22.62 8.83 6.73
N LEU A 46 -21.76 7.81 6.84
CA LEU A 46 -22.05 6.46 6.36
C LEU A 46 -22.63 5.56 7.47
N LEU A 47 -22.44 5.94 8.72
CA LEU A 47 -22.94 5.23 9.91
C LEU A 47 -23.63 6.20 10.85
N SER A 48 -24.67 5.74 11.54
CA SER A 48 -25.40 6.57 12.51
C SER A 48 -24.54 6.95 13.70
N ARG A 49 -24.75 8.16 14.23
CA ARG A 49 -24.14 8.60 15.50
C ARG A 49 -24.63 7.83 16.71
N ASP A 50 -25.77 7.18 16.60
CA ASP A 50 -26.37 6.35 17.63
C ASP A 50 -25.89 4.89 17.59
N THR A 51 -24.83 4.60 16.82
CA THR A 51 -24.21 3.29 16.78
C THR A 51 -23.73 2.91 18.17
N GLY A 52 -24.26 1.80 18.71
CA GLY A 52 -23.94 1.29 20.03
C GLY A 52 -22.60 0.58 20.13
N GLY A 53 -22.33 -0.07 21.26
CA GLY A 53 -21.19 -0.94 21.44
C GLY A 53 -21.26 -2.15 20.51
N LEU A 54 -20.10 -2.65 20.08
CA LEU A 54 -19.97 -3.74 19.13
C LEU A 54 -19.15 -4.87 19.75
N ASP A 55 -19.65 -6.10 19.63
CA ASP A 55 -18.86 -7.31 19.83
C ASP A 55 -18.41 -7.82 18.45
N VAL A 56 -17.11 -7.92 18.25
CA VAL A 56 -16.52 -8.23 16.94
C VAL A 56 -15.67 -9.48 17.04
N THR A 57 -15.97 -10.46 16.19
CA THR A 57 -15.11 -11.63 15.98
C THR A 57 -14.53 -11.55 14.58
N ILE A 58 -13.20 -11.59 14.47
CA ILE A 58 -12.48 -11.58 13.18
C ILE A 58 -11.77 -12.92 13.03
N VAL A 59 -12.04 -13.60 11.91
CA VAL A 59 -11.28 -14.76 11.47
C VAL A 59 -10.37 -14.30 10.32
N ASN A 60 -9.09 -14.54 10.43
CA ASN A 60 -8.10 -14.09 9.46
C ASN A 60 -7.15 -15.22 9.08
N ASP A 61 -7.17 -15.60 7.81
CA ASP A 61 -6.30 -16.62 7.23
C ASP A 61 -5.11 -16.03 6.45
N ILE A 62 -4.99 -14.69 6.42
CA ILE A 62 -3.87 -14.02 5.77
C ILE A 62 -2.66 -14.09 6.71
N PRO A 63 -1.55 -14.72 6.30
CA PRO A 63 -0.38 -14.84 7.16
C PRO A 63 0.22 -13.47 7.50
N ASP A 64 0.54 -13.30 8.77
CA ASP A 64 1.21 -12.09 9.26
C ASP A 64 2.58 -11.91 8.58
N GLY A 65 2.90 -10.67 8.23
CA GLY A 65 4.20 -10.33 7.63
C GLY A 65 4.39 -10.75 6.17
N ALA A 66 3.42 -11.43 5.57
CA ALA A 66 3.50 -11.85 4.16
C ALA A 66 3.32 -10.71 3.15
N GLY A 67 3.03 -9.50 3.62
CA GLY A 67 2.85 -8.33 2.75
C GLY A 67 1.59 -8.37 1.89
N LEU A 68 0.58 -9.14 2.29
CA LEU A 68 -0.65 -9.36 1.55
C LEU A 68 -1.79 -8.41 1.93
N GLY A 69 -1.55 -7.48 2.88
CA GLY A 69 -2.51 -6.43 3.24
C GLY A 69 -3.61 -6.91 4.18
N ASP A 70 -3.29 -7.73 5.17
CA ASP A 70 -4.18 -8.25 6.19
C ASP A 70 -4.92 -7.15 6.96
N GLU A 71 -4.25 -6.06 7.30
CA GLU A 71 -4.87 -4.90 7.95
C GLU A 71 -5.96 -4.27 7.09
N ALA A 72 -5.67 -4.04 5.80
CA ALA A 72 -6.65 -3.50 4.87
C ALA A 72 -7.83 -4.46 4.68
N ALA A 73 -7.57 -5.76 4.58
CA ALA A 73 -8.60 -6.79 4.46
C ALA A 73 -9.53 -6.80 5.68
N ARG A 74 -8.97 -6.79 6.90
CA ARG A 74 -9.74 -6.71 8.15
C ARG A 74 -10.58 -5.43 8.22
N GLY A 75 -9.97 -4.29 7.91
CA GLY A 75 -10.64 -2.99 7.94
C GLY A 75 -11.82 -2.91 6.96
N VAL A 76 -11.62 -3.39 5.74
CA VAL A 76 -12.67 -3.43 4.72
C VAL A 76 -13.79 -4.41 5.10
N ALA A 77 -13.45 -5.61 5.55
CA ALA A 77 -14.44 -6.60 5.98
C ALA A 77 -15.29 -6.06 7.14
N PHE A 78 -14.65 -5.41 8.11
CA PHE A 78 -15.33 -4.79 9.24
C PHE A 78 -16.25 -3.64 8.80
N ALA A 79 -15.79 -2.76 7.93
CA ALA A 79 -16.60 -1.65 7.42
C ALA A 79 -17.84 -2.16 6.66
N LEU A 80 -17.69 -3.17 5.81
CA LEU A 80 -18.81 -3.78 5.11
C LEU A 80 -19.80 -4.44 6.07
N ALA A 81 -19.32 -5.16 7.08
CA ALA A 81 -20.18 -5.77 8.10
C ALA A 81 -20.99 -4.74 8.90
N LEU A 82 -20.40 -3.56 9.19
CA LEU A 82 -21.09 -2.46 9.85
C LEU A 82 -22.18 -1.80 9.00
N LEU A 83 -21.95 -1.69 7.70
CA LEU A 83 -22.87 -1.07 6.76
C LEU A 83 -24.05 -2.01 6.41
N GLY A 84 -23.86 -3.32 6.62
CA GLY A 84 -24.93 -4.32 6.46
C GLY A 84 -25.37 -4.47 5.00
N ASP A 85 -26.62 -4.91 4.82
CA ASP A 85 -27.23 -5.18 3.50
C ASP A 85 -27.84 -3.90 2.88
N GLY A 86 -27.08 -2.80 2.84
CA GLY A 86 -27.53 -1.61 2.13
C GLY A 86 -27.70 -1.91 0.63
N ASP A 87 -28.83 -1.51 0.05
CA ASP A 87 -29.17 -1.79 -1.37
C ASP A 87 -28.15 -1.23 -2.36
N ASP A 88 -27.30 -0.28 -1.92
CA ASP A 88 -26.32 0.44 -2.73
C ASP A 88 -24.85 0.04 -2.47
N LEU A 89 -24.60 -0.94 -1.58
CA LEU A 89 -23.22 -1.34 -1.23
C LEU A 89 -22.38 -1.84 -2.40
N ASP A 90 -23.01 -2.33 -3.45
CA ASP A 90 -22.33 -2.78 -4.66
C ASP A 90 -22.12 -1.68 -5.71
N ASP A 91 -22.65 -0.49 -5.47
CA ASP A 91 -22.49 0.64 -6.37
C ASP A 91 -21.04 1.16 -6.36
N ALA A 92 -20.49 1.39 -7.54
CA ALA A 92 -19.10 1.80 -7.70
C ALA A 92 -18.72 3.08 -6.93
N PRO A 93 -19.56 4.14 -6.88
CA PRO A 93 -19.29 5.33 -6.07
C PRO A 93 -19.26 5.03 -4.56
N VAL A 94 -20.16 4.16 -4.08
CA VAL A 94 -20.25 3.76 -2.67
C VAL A 94 -19.01 2.96 -2.29
N ARG A 95 -18.61 1.99 -3.10
CA ARG A 95 -17.37 1.22 -2.89
C ARG A 95 -16.12 2.09 -2.90
N ALA A 96 -16.04 3.07 -3.79
CA ALA A 96 -14.95 4.05 -3.80
C ALA A 96 -14.89 4.86 -2.50
N ARG A 97 -16.04 5.28 -2.00
CA ARG A 97 -16.16 6.04 -0.75
C ARG A 97 -15.78 5.20 0.47
N ILE A 98 -16.19 3.93 0.53
CA ILE A 98 -15.80 3.01 1.61
C ILE A 98 -14.29 2.77 1.60
N ALA A 99 -13.68 2.57 0.43
CA ALA A 99 -12.23 2.41 0.29
C ALA A 99 -11.46 3.61 0.85
N GLU A 100 -11.91 4.82 0.52
CA GLU A 100 -11.30 6.05 1.00
C GLU A 100 -11.46 6.21 2.52
N VAL A 101 -12.63 5.90 3.07
CA VAL A 101 -12.89 5.97 4.52
C VAL A 101 -12.00 4.99 5.28
N CYS A 102 -11.88 3.74 4.81
CA CYS A 102 -11.00 2.74 5.44
C CYS A 102 -9.53 3.17 5.39
N HIS A 103 -9.09 3.73 4.26
CA HIS A 103 -7.74 4.25 4.11
C HIS A 103 -7.47 5.42 5.06
N GLN A 104 -8.37 6.40 5.14
CA GLN A 104 -8.25 7.54 6.05
C GLN A 104 -8.24 7.11 7.53
N ALA A 105 -9.07 6.13 7.90
CA ALA A 105 -9.04 5.57 9.24
C ALA A 105 -7.67 4.94 9.56
N ALA A 106 -7.10 4.19 8.62
CA ALA A 106 -5.78 3.59 8.80
C ALA A 106 -4.67 4.64 8.89
N GLU A 107 -4.70 5.72 8.09
CA GLU A 107 -3.74 6.82 8.21
C GLU A 107 -3.76 7.49 9.59
N MET A 108 -4.92 7.55 10.22
CA MET A 108 -5.08 8.17 11.53
C MET A 108 -4.75 7.22 12.69
N PHE A 109 -5.10 5.94 12.58
CA PHE A 109 -5.14 5.02 13.71
C PHE A 109 -4.22 3.80 13.57
N SER A 110 -3.55 3.61 12.45
CA SER A 110 -2.55 2.55 12.29
C SER A 110 -1.13 3.07 12.51
N PRO A 111 -0.28 2.32 13.23
CA PRO A 111 1.16 2.62 13.33
C PRO A 111 1.91 2.33 12.03
N VAL A 112 1.32 1.51 11.15
CA VAL A 112 1.93 1.13 9.86
C VAL A 112 1.38 2.01 8.74
N PRO A 113 2.23 2.60 7.88
CA PRO A 113 1.77 3.42 6.76
C PRO A 113 0.84 2.61 5.84
N PRO A 114 -0.44 2.99 5.69
CA PRO A 114 -1.34 2.23 4.84
C PRO A 114 -1.01 2.41 3.36
N LEU A 115 -1.27 1.39 2.57
CA LEU A 115 -1.22 1.45 1.11
C LEU A 115 -2.63 1.62 0.54
N ARG A 116 -2.94 2.79 0.01
CA ARG A 116 -4.26 3.13 -0.57
C ARG A 116 -4.75 2.09 -1.58
N ALA A 117 -3.83 1.54 -2.39
CA ALA A 117 -4.12 0.51 -3.37
C ALA A 117 -4.76 -0.75 -2.77
N ARG A 118 -4.45 -1.11 -1.51
CA ARG A 118 -5.01 -2.29 -0.84
C ARG A 118 -6.52 -2.15 -0.62
N TYR A 119 -6.97 -1.00 -0.13
CA TYR A 119 -8.39 -0.71 0.11
C TYR A 119 -9.14 -0.60 -1.21
N THR A 120 -8.55 0.07 -2.19
CA THR A 120 -9.13 0.20 -3.53
C THR A 120 -9.25 -1.15 -4.21
N ALA A 121 -8.23 -1.99 -4.18
CA ALA A 121 -8.27 -3.33 -4.79
C ALA A 121 -9.29 -4.24 -4.11
N ALA A 122 -9.39 -4.20 -2.77
CA ALA A 122 -10.35 -4.99 -2.02
C ALA A 122 -11.80 -4.67 -2.39
N LEU A 123 -12.11 -3.40 -2.66
CA LEU A 123 -13.48 -2.95 -2.92
C LEU A 123 -13.83 -2.73 -4.39
N ARG A 124 -12.85 -2.46 -5.24
CA ARG A 124 -13.05 -2.08 -6.65
C ARG A 124 -12.31 -2.97 -7.65
N GLY A 125 -11.62 -4.01 -7.18
CA GLY A 125 -10.94 -4.98 -8.02
C GLY A 125 -11.91 -5.79 -8.87
N GLN A 126 -11.37 -6.52 -9.85
CA GLN A 126 -12.12 -7.49 -10.68
C GLN A 126 -11.33 -8.80 -10.75
N TYR A 127 -12.03 -9.92 -10.70
CA TYR A 127 -11.45 -11.25 -10.55
C TYR A 127 -10.34 -11.59 -11.56
N ASP A 128 -10.53 -11.27 -12.83
CA ASP A 128 -9.61 -11.60 -13.91
C ASP A 128 -8.71 -10.44 -14.36
N SER A 129 -8.55 -9.44 -13.48
CA SER A 129 -7.90 -8.20 -13.85
C SER A 129 -6.86 -7.75 -12.83
N VAL A 130 -5.91 -6.99 -13.30
CA VAL A 130 -5.02 -6.15 -12.48
C VAL A 130 -5.57 -4.73 -12.49
N SER A 131 -5.83 -4.18 -11.31
CA SER A 131 -6.28 -2.80 -11.18
C SER A 131 -5.11 -1.83 -11.38
N VAL A 132 -5.31 -0.88 -12.28
CA VAL A 132 -4.41 0.26 -12.50
C VAL A 132 -5.03 1.45 -11.78
N ILE A 133 -4.44 1.85 -10.67
CA ILE A 133 -4.98 2.85 -9.74
C ILE A 133 -4.15 4.12 -9.87
N ASP A 134 -4.79 5.23 -10.23
CA ASP A 134 -4.18 6.54 -10.27
C ASP A 134 -4.47 7.31 -8.98
N TYR A 135 -3.44 7.60 -8.21
CA TYR A 135 -3.60 8.30 -6.94
C TYR A 135 -3.89 9.79 -7.08
N ALA A 136 -3.63 10.36 -8.26
CA ALA A 136 -3.86 11.79 -8.48
C ALA A 136 -5.34 12.14 -8.60
N ASP A 137 -6.16 11.23 -9.14
CA ASP A 137 -7.61 11.44 -9.35
C ASP A 137 -8.49 10.31 -8.79
N GLY A 138 -7.87 9.27 -8.20
CA GLY A 138 -8.58 8.11 -7.66
C GLY A 138 -9.21 7.22 -8.73
N SER A 139 -8.88 7.41 -10.01
CA SER A 139 -9.39 6.58 -11.08
C SER A 139 -8.83 5.15 -11.03
N VAL A 140 -9.66 4.20 -11.44
CA VAL A 140 -9.29 2.79 -11.52
C VAL A 140 -9.65 2.27 -12.89
N THR A 141 -8.64 1.78 -13.61
CA THR A 141 -8.84 1.05 -14.86
C THR A 141 -8.34 -0.38 -14.72
N GLN A 142 -8.75 -1.26 -15.62
CA GLN A 142 -8.40 -2.66 -15.55
C GLN A 142 -7.45 -3.06 -16.69
N ALA A 143 -6.56 -3.99 -16.39
CA ALA A 143 -5.72 -4.68 -17.35
C ALA A 143 -5.87 -6.19 -17.13
N PRO A 144 -5.73 -7.04 -18.18
CA PRO A 144 -5.83 -8.48 -18.04
C PRO A 144 -4.82 -9.03 -17.01
N HIS A 145 -5.26 -9.96 -16.15
CA HIS A 145 -4.37 -10.64 -15.23
C HIS A 145 -3.40 -11.56 -16.00
N PRO A 146 -2.10 -11.55 -15.71
CA PRO A 146 -1.11 -12.35 -16.45
C PRO A 146 -1.19 -13.85 -16.16
N GLN A 147 -1.90 -14.28 -15.13
CA GLN A 147 -2.08 -15.68 -14.71
C GLN A 147 -3.00 -16.49 -15.63
N SER A 148 -3.26 -16.02 -16.85
CA SER A 148 -4.20 -16.67 -17.79
C SER A 148 -3.65 -17.91 -18.51
N GLY A 149 -2.57 -18.52 -18.05
CA GLY A 149 -1.97 -19.68 -18.69
C GLY A 149 -0.94 -20.36 -17.82
N ASP A 150 0.33 -20.15 -18.14
CA ASP A 150 1.45 -20.93 -17.61
C ASP A 150 2.21 -20.24 -16.48
N LEU A 151 1.57 -19.30 -15.76
CA LEU A 151 2.19 -18.52 -14.69
C LEU A 151 1.51 -18.72 -13.35
N GLU A 152 2.32 -18.87 -12.31
CA GLU A 152 1.88 -18.85 -10.92
C GLU A 152 2.62 -17.77 -10.15
N PHE A 153 1.94 -17.22 -9.14
CA PHE A 153 2.49 -16.19 -8.27
C PHE A 153 2.52 -16.66 -6.82
N TYR A 154 3.57 -16.27 -6.13
CA TYR A 154 3.80 -16.65 -4.74
C TYR A 154 4.25 -15.44 -3.92
N ALA A 155 3.78 -15.37 -2.67
CA ALA A 155 4.41 -14.56 -1.66
C ALA A 155 5.42 -15.45 -0.90
N ILE A 156 6.64 -14.96 -0.77
CA ILE A 156 7.73 -15.64 -0.08
C ILE A 156 8.12 -14.76 1.12
N THR A 157 8.19 -15.36 2.29
CA THR A 157 8.52 -14.66 3.53
C THR A 157 9.28 -15.55 4.49
N VAL A 158 9.91 -14.95 5.49
CA VAL A 158 10.52 -15.68 6.63
C VAL A 158 9.51 -15.80 7.76
N GLU A 159 9.41 -16.98 8.37
CA GLU A 159 8.37 -17.26 9.37
C GLU A 159 8.41 -16.36 10.62
N GLN A 160 9.53 -15.74 10.93
CA GLN A 160 9.70 -15.01 12.20
C GLN A 160 10.32 -13.62 12.08
N ALA A 161 10.73 -13.19 10.90
CA ALA A 161 11.32 -11.87 10.75
C ALA A 161 10.26 -10.79 10.66
N ARG A 162 10.27 -9.88 11.61
CA ARG A 162 9.47 -8.66 11.60
C ARG A 162 10.40 -7.46 11.43
N VAL A 163 10.74 -7.16 10.19
CA VAL A 163 11.41 -5.89 9.88
C VAL A 163 10.34 -4.83 9.75
N ASP A 164 10.41 -3.82 10.59
CA ASP A 164 9.55 -2.64 10.51
C ASP A 164 10.31 -1.49 9.87
N ARG A 165 9.92 -1.13 8.65
CA ARG A 165 10.45 0.00 7.89
C ARG A 165 9.49 1.19 7.86
N SER A 166 8.48 1.18 8.72
CA SER A 166 7.44 2.21 8.76
C SER A 166 8.01 3.61 8.91
N ALA A 167 9.00 3.79 9.79
CA ALA A 167 9.64 5.10 10.00
C ALA A 167 10.33 5.62 8.72
N GLU A 168 11.03 4.75 8.00
CA GLU A 168 11.70 5.12 6.75
C GLU A 168 10.72 5.48 5.65
N ILE A 169 9.64 4.72 5.52
CA ILE A 169 8.57 4.97 4.55
C ILE A 169 7.84 6.25 4.89
N LEU A 170 7.48 6.46 6.16
CA LEU A 170 6.82 7.68 6.63
C LEU A 170 7.67 8.92 6.38
N ARG A 171 8.99 8.84 6.60
CA ARG A 171 9.90 9.96 6.31
C ARG A 171 9.82 10.39 4.84
N ARG A 172 9.83 9.43 3.90
CA ARG A 172 9.74 9.70 2.46
C ARG A 172 8.36 10.26 2.07
N ARG A 173 7.30 9.66 2.60
CA ARG A 173 5.93 10.12 2.36
C ARG A 173 5.69 11.54 2.87
N ARG A 174 6.12 11.84 4.09
CA ARG A 174 6.02 13.20 4.67
C ARG A 174 6.71 14.24 3.80
N PHE A 175 7.90 13.94 3.30
CA PHE A 175 8.60 14.85 2.39
C PHE A 175 7.76 15.16 1.14
N VAL A 176 7.20 14.15 0.49
CA VAL A 176 6.34 14.32 -0.69
C VAL A 176 5.06 15.10 -0.34
N GLU A 177 4.43 14.81 0.79
CA GLU A 177 3.22 15.50 1.27
C GLU A 177 3.50 16.97 1.60
N GLU A 178 4.65 17.28 2.20
CA GLU A 178 5.08 18.65 2.47
C GLU A 178 5.35 19.42 1.18
N ALA A 179 5.99 18.79 0.22
CA ALA A 179 6.19 19.37 -1.11
C ALA A 179 4.84 19.65 -1.80
N CYS A 180 3.92 18.69 -1.80
CA CYS A 180 2.57 18.88 -2.36
C CYS A 180 1.85 20.07 -1.71
N ARG A 181 1.92 20.19 -0.37
CA ARG A 181 1.33 21.33 0.37
C ARG A 181 1.98 22.66 0.00
N ALA A 182 3.33 22.68 -0.10
CA ALA A 182 4.07 23.89 -0.46
C ALA A 182 3.70 24.43 -1.85
N PHE A 183 3.38 23.54 -2.77
CA PHE A 183 3.02 23.91 -4.15
C PHE A 183 1.49 23.94 -4.41
N GLY A 184 0.66 23.63 -3.39
CA GLY A 184 -0.79 23.64 -3.53
C GLY A 184 -1.29 22.59 -4.55
N THR A 185 -0.64 21.44 -4.64
CA THR A 185 -1.01 20.34 -5.55
C THR A 185 -1.38 19.08 -4.77
N GLU A 186 -2.31 18.30 -5.28
CA GLU A 186 -2.67 17.00 -4.69
C GLU A 186 -1.64 15.91 -4.99
N SER A 187 -0.87 16.06 -6.06
CA SER A 187 0.18 15.12 -6.47
C SER A 187 1.29 15.84 -7.21
N LEU A 188 2.54 15.48 -6.93
CA LEU A 188 3.71 16.00 -7.66
C LEU A 188 3.65 15.67 -9.16
N ARG A 189 2.95 14.60 -9.55
CA ARG A 189 2.71 14.27 -10.97
C ARG A 189 1.97 15.38 -11.72
N LEU A 190 1.17 16.18 -11.04
CA LEU A 190 0.42 17.30 -11.62
C LEU A 190 1.21 18.62 -11.65
N LEU A 191 2.39 18.63 -11.03
CA LEU A 191 3.25 19.81 -10.97
C LEU A 191 4.26 19.77 -12.11
N PRO A 192 4.24 20.73 -13.06
CA PRO A 192 5.28 20.83 -14.09
C PRO A 192 6.67 21.01 -13.43
N ASP A 193 7.67 20.31 -13.98
CA ASP A 193 9.06 20.35 -13.50
C ASP A 193 9.19 20.07 -11.99
N ALA A 194 8.35 19.14 -11.47
CA ALA A 194 8.20 18.88 -10.06
C ALA A 194 9.53 18.65 -9.34
N SER A 195 10.37 17.77 -9.87
CA SER A 195 11.65 17.41 -9.24
C SER A 195 12.55 18.62 -9.06
N GLN A 196 12.71 19.44 -10.09
CA GLN A 196 13.53 20.66 -10.01
C GLN A 196 12.97 21.65 -8.99
N ARG A 197 11.67 21.96 -9.09
CA ARG A 197 11.00 22.93 -8.20
C ARG A 197 11.02 22.51 -6.74
N VAL A 198 10.82 21.22 -6.48
CA VAL A 198 10.86 20.67 -5.10
C VAL A 198 12.28 20.75 -4.52
N ILE A 199 13.32 20.47 -5.30
CA ILE A 199 14.70 20.60 -4.85
C ILE A 199 15.09 22.08 -4.59
N GLU A 200 14.65 23.00 -5.44
CA GLU A 200 14.85 24.44 -5.21
C GLU A 200 14.14 24.90 -3.93
N TRP A 201 12.91 24.46 -3.71
CA TRP A 201 12.16 24.72 -2.48
C TRP A 201 12.86 24.13 -1.25
N LEU A 202 13.27 22.86 -1.28
CA LEU A 202 13.98 22.23 -0.17
C LEU A 202 15.28 22.94 0.15
N THR A 203 16.03 23.38 -0.87
CA THR A 203 17.26 24.16 -0.69
C THR A 203 16.96 25.50 0.03
N ALA A 204 15.85 26.15 -0.30
CA ALA A 204 15.44 27.36 0.39
C ALA A 204 15.01 27.08 1.85
N VAL A 205 14.30 25.97 2.08
CA VAL A 205 13.93 25.52 3.44
C VAL A 205 15.18 25.28 4.29
N HIS A 206 16.19 24.59 3.77
CA HIS A 206 17.47 24.36 4.46
C HIS A 206 18.17 25.67 4.86
N LYS A 207 18.16 26.67 3.97
CA LYS A 207 18.78 27.97 4.25
C LYS A 207 18.07 28.74 5.37
N VAL A 208 16.74 28.62 5.46
CA VAL A 208 15.92 29.40 6.41
C VAL A 208 15.73 28.68 7.72
N HIS A 209 15.47 27.37 7.67
CA HIS A 209 15.06 26.57 8.84
C HIS A 209 16.09 25.54 9.28
N GLY A 210 17.20 25.36 8.54
CA GLY A 210 18.17 24.30 8.76
C GLY A 210 17.74 22.97 8.17
N GLU A 211 18.58 21.96 8.31
CA GLU A 211 18.43 20.64 7.67
C GLU A 211 17.71 19.60 8.56
N GLU A 212 17.47 19.94 9.83
CA GLU A 212 16.85 19.02 10.77
C GLU A 212 15.41 18.64 10.35
N ASN A 213 15.09 17.35 10.45
CA ASN A 213 13.82 16.75 10.07
C ASN A 213 13.44 16.89 8.59
N THR A 214 14.41 17.22 7.73
CA THR A 214 14.25 17.23 6.28
C THR A 214 15.25 16.25 5.66
N PRO A 215 14.98 15.70 4.46
CA PRO A 215 15.98 14.87 3.78
C PRO A 215 17.14 15.71 3.28
N GLU A 216 18.31 15.11 3.14
CA GLU A 216 19.40 15.71 2.39
C GLU A 216 18.98 15.92 0.92
N ILE A 217 19.55 16.93 0.27
CA ILE A 217 19.20 17.27 -1.12
C ILE A 217 19.42 16.08 -2.07
N GLY A 218 20.52 15.33 -1.88
CA GLY A 218 20.81 14.14 -2.67
C GLY A 218 19.77 13.03 -2.51
N ASP A 219 19.36 12.74 -1.28
CA ASP A 219 18.32 11.77 -0.98
C ASP A 219 16.97 12.19 -1.57
N ALA A 220 16.58 13.44 -1.37
CA ALA A 220 15.36 14.00 -1.90
C ALA A 220 15.29 13.89 -3.44
N ALA A 221 16.38 14.24 -4.12
CA ALA A 221 16.47 14.10 -5.56
C ALA A 221 16.35 12.65 -6.03
N ALA A 222 16.98 11.71 -5.32
CA ALA A 222 16.88 10.28 -5.62
C ALA A 222 15.46 9.73 -5.41
N TRP A 223 14.77 10.14 -4.33
CA TRP A 223 13.39 9.74 -4.07
C TRP A 223 12.42 10.28 -5.12
N LEU A 224 12.53 11.57 -5.48
CA LEU A 224 11.71 12.18 -6.53
C LEU A 224 11.91 11.48 -7.89
N ALA A 225 13.15 11.20 -8.25
CA ALA A 225 13.46 10.49 -9.48
C ALA A 225 12.93 9.04 -9.48
N PHE A 226 12.91 8.37 -8.32
CA PHE A 226 12.29 7.06 -8.17
C PHE A 226 10.78 7.14 -8.38
N GLU A 227 10.08 8.05 -7.69
CA GLU A 227 8.62 8.23 -7.80
C GLU A 227 8.18 8.51 -9.24
N GLU A 228 8.89 9.39 -9.94
CA GLU A 228 8.62 9.70 -11.35
C GLU A 228 8.79 8.47 -12.24
N ARG A 229 9.90 7.76 -12.10
CA ARG A 229 10.18 6.54 -12.88
C ARG A 229 9.22 5.39 -12.51
N GLU A 230 8.83 5.26 -11.26
CA GLU A 230 7.89 4.23 -10.83
C GLU A 230 6.49 4.48 -11.38
N THR A 231 6.05 5.74 -11.43
CA THR A 231 4.81 6.13 -12.09
C THR A 231 4.83 5.77 -13.58
N GLU A 232 5.91 6.07 -14.28
CA GLU A 232 6.09 5.69 -15.68
C GLU A 232 6.11 4.16 -15.86
N ARG A 233 6.82 3.43 -14.97
CA ARG A 233 6.84 1.96 -14.99
C ARG A 233 5.44 1.38 -14.79
N GLY A 234 4.64 1.92 -13.88
CA GLY A 234 3.25 1.52 -13.68
C GLY A 234 2.41 1.65 -14.95
N LEU A 235 2.53 2.77 -15.67
CA LEU A 235 1.85 2.98 -16.95
C LEU A 235 2.35 2.01 -18.03
N ARG A 236 3.64 1.76 -18.11
CA ARG A 236 4.24 0.77 -19.03
C ARG A 236 3.79 -0.64 -18.68
N MET A 237 3.69 -0.99 -17.40
CA MET A 237 3.16 -2.26 -16.93
C MET A 237 1.72 -2.47 -17.41
N ALA A 238 0.86 -1.47 -17.25
CA ALA A 238 -0.52 -1.52 -17.71
C ALA A 238 -0.62 -1.76 -19.24
N ARG A 239 0.25 -1.11 -20.02
CA ARG A 239 0.33 -1.32 -21.48
C ARG A 239 0.83 -2.73 -21.83
N ALA A 240 1.85 -3.23 -21.12
CA ALA A 240 2.39 -4.57 -21.32
C ALA A 240 1.34 -5.66 -21.02
N LEU A 241 0.60 -5.51 -19.93
CA LEU A 241 -0.49 -6.41 -19.55
C LEU A 241 -1.58 -6.44 -20.63
N ARG A 242 -2.05 -5.26 -21.09
CA ARG A 242 -3.08 -5.15 -22.16
C ARG A 242 -2.61 -5.72 -23.49
N ALA A 243 -1.34 -5.58 -23.80
CA ALA A 243 -0.71 -6.12 -25.01
C ALA A 243 -0.25 -7.59 -24.86
N ARG A 244 -0.40 -8.19 -23.66
CA ARG A 244 0.05 -9.55 -23.32
C ARG A 244 1.55 -9.78 -23.58
N ARG A 245 2.36 -8.75 -23.37
CA ARG A 245 3.82 -8.82 -23.51
C ARG A 245 4.44 -9.24 -22.17
N ILE A 246 4.46 -10.54 -21.91
CA ILE A 246 4.85 -11.12 -20.62
C ILE A 246 6.32 -10.82 -20.28
N ASP A 247 7.22 -10.88 -21.25
CA ASP A 247 8.64 -10.57 -21.02
C ASP A 247 8.89 -9.13 -20.57
N ASP A 248 8.14 -8.18 -21.11
CA ASP A 248 8.21 -6.78 -20.69
C ASP A 248 7.79 -6.61 -19.21
N ILE A 249 6.84 -7.43 -18.73
CA ILE A 249 6.38 -7.40 -17.34
C ILE A 249 7.53 -7.73 -16.39
N TRP A 250 8.28 -8.80 -16.65
CA TRP A 250 9.39 -9.21 -15.80
C TRP A 250 10.53 -8.19 -15.81
N HIS A 251 10.79 -7.60 -16.95
CA HIS A 251 11.79 -6.53 -17.07
C HIS A 251 11.39 -5.29 -16.24
N LEU A 252 10.13 -4.88 -16.30
CA LEU A 252 9.60 -3.76 -15.51
C LEU A 252 9.64 -4.05 -14.00
N ILE A 253 9.33 -5.29 -13.58
CA ILE A 253 9.42 -5.73 -12.18
C ILE A 253 10.86 -5.64 -11.69
N ALA A 254 11.83 -6.13 -12.47
CA ALA A 254 13.25 -6.04 -12.13
C ALA A 254 13.74 -4.59 -12.02
N GLN A 255 13.34 -3.72 -12.94
CA GLN A 255 13.66 -2.29 -12.87
C GLN A 255 13.04 -1.61 -11.64
N SER A 256 11.80 -1.98 -11.28
CA SER A 256 11.12 -1.45 -10.09
C SER A 256 11.85 -1.90 -8.82
N GLN A 257 12.25 -3.17 -8.72
CA GLN A 257 13.03 -3.67 -7.59
C GLN A 257 14.38 -2.96 -7.45
N SER A 258 15.11 -2.80 -8.55
CA SER A 258 16.40 -2.08 -8.56
C SER A 258 16.23 -0.61 -8.17
N GLY A 259 15.13 0.02 -8.59
CA GLY A 259 14.80 1.38 -8.21
C GLY A 259 14.49 1.53 -6.72
N LEU A 260 13.77 0.56 -6.16
CA LEU A 260 13.39 0.54 -4.75
C LEU A 260 14.62 0.43 -3.84
N THR A 261 15.53 -0.47 -4.14
CA THR A 261 16.71 -0.72 -3.29
C THR A 261 17.89 0.21 -3.61
N GLY A 262 18.00 0.72 -4.83
CA GLY A 262 19.02 1.68 -5.23
C GLY A 262 18.62 3.13 -4.91
N PRO A 263 18.04 3.89 -5.85
CA PRO A 263 17.77 5.33 -5.66
C PRO A 263 16.83 5.63 -4.49
N TYR A 264 15.79 4.80 -4.29
CA TYR A 264 14.87 4.99 -3.18
C TYR A 264 15.44 4.58 -1.83
N GLY A 265 16.47 3.71 -1.82
CA GLY A 265 17.24 3.34 -0.64
C GLY A 265 16.48 2.50 0.38
N LEU A 266 15.46 1.74 -0.03
CA LEU A 266 14.70 0.86 0.85
C LEU A 266 15.25 -0.57 0.74
N LEU A 267 16.27 -0.87 1.57
CA LEU A 267 17.06 -2.10 1.53
C LEU A 267 16.37 -3.26 2.25
N GLY A 268 16.88 -4.50 2.01
CA GLY A 268 16.58 -5.71 2.79
C GLY A 268 15.77 -6.77 2.05
N SER A 269 15.30 -6.53 0.83
CA SER A 269 14.63 -7.54 0.00
C SER A 269 15.56 -8.21 -1.03
N GLU A 270 16.77 -7.70 -1.22
CA GLU A 270 17.66 -8.05 -2.33
C GLU A 270 18.04 -9.52 -2.31
N ALA A 271 18.44 -10.04 -1.14
CA ALA A 271 18.86 -11.42 -0.99
C ALA A 271 17.72 -12.40 -1.31
N MET A 272 16.51 -12.12 -0.82
CA MET A 272 15.34 -12.97 -1.06
C MET A 272 14.89 -12.87 -2.53
N VAL A 273 14.90 -11.69 -3.13
CA VAL A 273 14.63 -11.52 -4.56
C VAL A 273 15.63 -12.33 -5.40
N GLN A 274 16.92 -12.20 -5.11
CA GLN A 274 17.96 -12.94 -5.81
C GLN A 274 17.80 -14.46 -5.65
N LEU A 275 17.46 -14.92 -4.45
CA LEU A 275 17.19 -16.33 -4.19
C LEU A 275 16.01 -16.83 -5.03
N CYS A 276 14.90 -16.10 -5.07
CA CYS A 276 13.75 -16.43 -5.93
C CYS A 276 14.15 -16.57 -7.40
N ILE A 277 14.97 -15.65 -7.92
CA ILE A 277 15.46 -15.70 -9.31
C ILE A 277 16.33 -16.94 -9.55
N VAL A 278 17.27 -17.22 -8.63
CA VAL A 278 18.15 -18.42 -8.72
C VAL A 278 17.34 -19.72 -8.67
N ARG A 279 16.26 -19.76 -7.89
CA ARG A 279 15.32 -20.89 -7.79
C ARG A 279 14.33 -20.98 -8.96
N GLY A 280 14.38 -20.06 -9.91
CA GLY A 280 13.67 -20.14 -11.19
C GLY A 280 12.48 -19.22 -11.35
N ALA A 281 12.33 -18.19 -10.50
CA ALA A 281 11.37 -17.14 -10.75
C ALA A 281 11.73 -16.34 -12.01
N LEU A 282 10.73 -15.95 -12.78
CA LEU A 282 10.86 -15.07 -13.93
C LEU A 282 11.07 -13.61 -13.50
N GLY A 283 10.54 -13.26 -12.34
CA GLY A 283 10.72 -11.97 -11.71
C GLY A 283 10.27 -12.02 -10.26
N ALA A 284 10.85 -11.16 -9.43
CA ALA A 284 10.52 -11.02 -8.04
C ALA A 284 10.69 -9.58 -7.58
N ARG A 285 9.87 -9.14 -6.61
CA ARG A 285 9.89 -7.79 -6.07
C ARG A 285 9.42 -7.78 -4.61
N ALA A 286 9.97 -6.88 -3.82
CA ALA A 286 9.52 -6.64 -2.45
C ALA A 286 8.00 -6.40 -2.39
N ALA A 287 7.33 -7.09 -1.50
CA ALA A 287 5.92 -6.93 -1.21
C ALA A 287 5.65 -5.63 -0.43
N SER A 288 4.40 -5.18 -0.40
CA SER A 288 3.97 -3.99 0.38
C SER A 288 4.87 -2.76 0.19
N ALA A 289 5.29 -2.48 -1.05
CA ALA A 289 6.21 -1.39 -1.36
C ALA A 289 7.53 -1.42 -0.54
N GLY A 290 7.95 -2.61 -0.08
CA GLY A 290 9.15 -2.81 0.73
C GLY A 290 8.97 -2.63 2.23
N ASN A 291 7.75 -2.46 2.72
CA ASN A 291 7.49 -2.27 4.17
C ASN A 291 7.70 -3.54 5.00
N VAL A 292 7.66 -4.70 4.38
CA VAL A 292 7.79 -6.00 5.04
C VAL A 292 8.91 -6.82 4.40
N GLU A 293 9.41 -7.79 5.15
CA GLU A 293 10.39 -8.77 4.65
C GLU A 293 9.68 -9.93 3.93
N ALA A 294 9.03 -9.57 2.84
CA ALA A 294 8.38 -10.51 1.95
C ALA A 294 8.57 -10.09 0.50
N VAL A 295 8.52 -11.04 -0.39
CA VAL A 295 8.72 -10.87 -1.83
C VAL A 295 7.56 -11.52 -2.58
N ILE A 296 7.07 -10.86 -3.62
CA ILE A 296 6.17 -11.48 -4.59
C ILE A 296 6.99 -11.94 -5.78
N ALA A 297 6.88 -13.22 -6.12
CA ALA A 297 7.57 -13.83 -7.25
C ALA A 297 6.59 -14.47 -8.22
N GLY A 298 6.93 -14.41 -9.51
CA GLY A 298 6.21 -15.10 -10.57
C GLY A 298 7.08 -16.21 -11.17
N VAL A 299 6.50 -17.36 -11.43
CA VAL A 299 7.18 -18.56 -11.94
C VAL A 299 6.33 -19.26 -13.00
N GLU A 300 6.96 -19.92 -13.95
CA GLU A 300 6.24 -20.79 -14.88
C GLU A 300 5.58 -21.96 -14.12
N THR A 301 4.32 -22.27 -14.41
CA THR A 301 3.57 -23.35 -13.77
C THR A 301 4.34 -24.69 -13.75
N ARG A 302 5.05 -25.02 -14.83
CA ARG A 302 5.87 -26.24 -14.91
C ARG A 302 7.04 -26.27 -13.93
N ARG A 303 7.54 -25.10 -13.48
CA ARG A 303 8.65 -24.98 -12.52
C ARG A 303 8.16 -24.79 -11.08
N ALA A 304 6.89 -24.48 -10.91
CA ALA A 304 6.33 -24.16 -9.61
C ALA A 304 6.55 -25.24 -8.53
N PRO A 305 6.41 -26.55 -8.81
CA PRO A 305 6.67 -27.57 -7.81
C PRO A 305 8.10 -27.55 -7.26
N ASN A 306 9.10 -27.46 -8.14
CA ASN A 306 10.52 -27.40 -7.72
C ASN A 306 10.81 -26.05 -7.02
N PHE A 307 10.32 -24.94 -7.58
CA PHE A 307 10.47 -23.62 -7.00
C PHE A 307 9.97 -23.54 -5.55
N THR A 308 8.76 -24.06 -5.30
CA THR A 308 8.17 -24.05 -3.97
C THR A 308 8.91 -24.96 -2.99
N GLN A 309 9.32 -26.16 -3.45
CA GLN A 309 10.05 -27.10 -2.62
C GLN A 309 11.43 -26.55 -2.25
N ASP A 310 12.19 -26.05 -3.22
CA ASP A 310 13.53 -25.51 -3.00
C ASP A 310 13.53 -24.34 -2.01
N LEU A 311 12.54 -23.45 -2.11
CA LEU A 311 12.41 -22.33 -1.17
C LEU A 311 11.97 -22.78 0.23
N ALA A 312 11.10 -23.79 0.31
CA ALA A 312 10.74 -24.38 1.59
C ALA A 312 11.92 -25.08 2.26
N ASP A 313 12.76 -25.79 1.47
CA ASP A 313 14.00 -26.41 1.96
C ASP A 313 15.04 -25.36 2.40
N ASP A 314 15.01 -24.17 1.80
CA ASP A 314 15.79 -23.00 2.24
C ASP A 314 15.21 -22.34 3.54
N GLY A 315 14.11 -22.88 4.09
CA GLY A 315 13.50 -22.42 5.34
C GLY A 315 12.54 -21.22 5.17
N LEU A 316 12.03 -20.98 3.97
CA LEU A 316 11.10 -19.91 3.68
C LEU A 316 9.65 -20.39 3.64
N ALA A 317 8.73 -19.55 4.09
CA ALA A 317 7.32 -19.77 3.88
C ALA A 317 6.93 -19.34 2.46
N VAL A 318 6.26 -20.23 1.73
CA VAL A 318 5.86 -20.03 0.34
C VAL A 318 4.34 -20.12 0.23
N ILE A 319 3.71 -19.00 -0.07
CA ILE A 319 2.26 -18.83 -0.08
C ILE A 319 1.81 -18.65 -1.53
N ARG A 320 1.05 -19.59 -2.06
CA ARG A 320 0.49 -19.47 -3.41
C ARG A 320 -0.56 -18.36 -3.46
N LEU A 321 -0.44 -17.46 -4.44
CA LEU A 321 -1.39 -16.40 -4.67
C LEU A 321 -2.37 -16.79 -5.77
N GLY A 322 -3.65 -16.71 -5.44
CA GLY A 322 -4.75 -16.86 -6.39
C GLY A 322 -5.30 -15.51 -6.83
N ARG A 323 -6.18 -15.55 -7.83
CA ARG A 323 -6.99 -14.40 -8.21
C ARG A 323 -8.09 -14.20 -7.17
N GLY A 324 -8.16 -13.01 -6.57
CA GLY A 324 -9.13 -12.67 -5.54
C GLY A 324 -10.41 -12.05 -6.11
N ARG A 325 -11.54 -12.31 -5.45
CA ARG A 325 -12.77 -11.55 -5.65
C ARG A 325 -12.74 -10.29 -4.81
N VAL A 326 -13.57 -9.31 -5.18
CA VAL A 326 -13.79 -8.14 -4.31
C VAL A 326 -14.38 -8.56 -2.98
N ALA A 327 -14.11 -7.76 -1.95
CA ALA A 327 -14.74 -7.93 -0.66
C ALA A 327 -16.26 -7.81 -0.77
N GLY A 328 -16.98 -8.61 -0.02
CA GLY A 328 -18.44 -8.63 0.00
C GLY A 328 -18.94 -9.24 1.30
N LEU A 329 -20.22 -9.05 1.57
CA LEU A 329 -20.89 -9.76 2.65
C LEU A 329 -21.01 -11.24 2.27
N ALA A 330 -20.76 -12.13 3.23
CA ALA A 330 -21.08 -13.51 3.05
C ALA A 330 -22.62 -13.65 2.99
N ASP A 331 -23.12 -14.42 2.05
CA ASP A 331 -24.55 -14.77 2.06
C ASP A 331 -24.84 -15.39 3.43
N ALA A 332 -25.68 -14.73 4.22
CA ALA A 332 -26.24 -15.31 5.44
C ALA A 332 -26.96 -16.57 4.98
N GLY A 333 -26.37 -17.73 5.21
CA GLY A 333 -26.75 -19.01 4.64
C GLY A 333 -28.26 -19.18 4.55
N ARG A 334 -28.76 -19.35 3.32
CA ARG A 334 -30.06 -19.91 3.05
C ARG A 334 -29.99 -21.42 3.20
#